data_ccb0293160fa5255b38d3a6a3905829d
#
_entry.id   ccb0293160fa5255b38d3a6a3905829d
#
_cell.length_a   1.000
_cell.length_b   1.000
_cell.length_c   1.000
_cell.angle_alpha   90.00
_cell.angle_beta   90.00
_cell.angle_gamma   90.00
#
_symmetry.space_group_name_H-M   'P 1'
#
loop_
_entity.id
_entity.type
_entity.pdbx_description
1 polymer ?
#
loop_
_entity_poly.entity_id
_entity_poly.type
_entity_poly.pdbx_seq_one_letter_code
_entity_poly.pdbx_strand_id
1 'polypeptide(L)'
;HFEVHPDGNGGLNLALSNVGTGPALDVSFSFEYDDEDFKNYNIIVDYAQERPPMTMIAQGDKVSFLFAVGFQLFTPKDGSISRQLRPFKAKVCWRASDCKQQTSETYSLDVSAYAGLPGMMTKPPLLKIADELCALNKKLASRACAPLLDATTTEQGTRSVVKGSSEDCE
;
A
#
# COMPACT_ATOMS: atom_id res chain seq x y z
N HIS A 1 -5.91 6.52 19.27
CA HIS A 1 -6.87 7.07 18.30
C HIS A 1 -6.20 7.30 16.95
N PHE A 2 -7.01 7.51 15.91
CA PHE A 2 -6.52 7.90 14.60
C PHE A 2 -6.57 9.41 14.41
N GLU A 3 -5.64 9.93 13.59
CA GLU A 3 -5.57 11.33 13.19
C GLU A 3 -5.27 11.42 11.69
N VAL A 4 -5.89 12.37 11.01
CA VAL A 4 -5.51 12.69 9.62
C VAL A 4 -4.16 13.39 9.63
N HIS A 5 -3.26 12.97 8.76
CA HIS A 5 -1.93 13.56 8.65
C HIS A 5 -2.04 15.04 8.24
N PRO A 6 -1.34 15.96 8.92
CA PRO A 6 -1.52 17.40 8.72
C PRO A 6 -1.16 17.91 7.32
N ASP A 7 -0.30 17.20 6.60
CA ASP A 7 0.15 17.61 5.25
C ASP A 7 -0.90 17.44 4.15
N GLY A 8 -2.11 16.98 4.49
CA GLY A 8 -3.19 16.82 3.50
C GLY A 8 -2.93 15.78 2.41
N ASN A 9 -1.93 14.91 2.59
CA ASN A 9 -1.57 13.87 1.62
C ASN A 9 -2.41 12.60 1.72
N GLY A 10 -3.49 12.63 2.51
CA GLY A 10 -4.37 11.48 2.75
C GLY A 10 -3.79 10.44 3.70
N GLY A 11 -2.71 10.74 4.40
CA GLY A 11 -2.16 9.87 5.43
C GLY A 11 -3.08 9.77 6.65
N LEU A 12 -3.20 8.57 7.21
CA LEU A 12 -3.88 8.29 8.47
C LEU A 12 -2.85 7.84 9.49
N ASN A 13 -2.69 8.61 10.55
CA ASN A 13 -1.79 8.31 11.64
C ASN A 13 -2.51 7.59 12.77
N LEU A 14 -1.84 6.63 13.37
CA LEU A 14 -2.20 6.11 14.69
C LEU A 14 -1.42 6.89 15.74
N ALA A 15 -2.12 7.53 16.67
CA ALA A 15 -1.55 8.31 17.75
C ALA A 15 -1.74 7.62 19.11
N LEU A 16 -0.64 7.53 19.86
CA LEU A 16 -0.61 7.18 21.28
C LEU A 16 -0.44 8.44 22.09
N SER A 17 -1.46 8.83 22.85
CA SER A 17 -1.46 10.06 23.68
C SER A 17 -1.43 9.70 25.14
N ASN A 18 -0.53 10.33 25.89
CA ASN A 18 -0.52 10.22 27.34
C ASN A 18 -1.44 11.28 27.97
N VAL A 19 -2.65 10.89 28.33
CA VAL A 19 -3.64 11.75 28.99
C VAL A 19 -3.62 11.60 30.53
N GLY A 20 -2.65 10.85 31.06
CA GLY A 20 -2.47 10.66 32.48
C GLY A 20 -1.90 11.88 33.20
N THR A 21 -1.72 11.78 34.52
CA THR A 21 -1.20 12.85 35.39
C THR A 21 0.32 12.84 35.53
N GLY A 22 1.01 11.89 34.91
CA GLY A 22 2.45 11.72 34.94
C GLY A 22 2.99 11.05 33.69
N PRO A 23 4.32 10.88 33.56
CA PRO A 23 4.91 10.23 32.41
C PRO A 23 4.57 8.74 32.35
N ALA A 24 4.31 8.24 31.15
CA ALA A 24 4.17 6.82 30.84
C ALA A 24 5.55 6.28 30.41
N LEU A 25 6.06 5.27 31.11
CA LEU A 25 7.37 4.67 30.87
C LEU A 25 7.22 3.30 30.21
N ASP A 26 8.23 2.87 29.46
CA ASP A 26 8.29 1.54 28.83
C ASP A 26 7.05 1.24 28.00
N VAL A 27 6.61 2.23 27.21
CA VAL A 27 5.34 2.15 26.47
C VAL A 27 5.50 1.23 25.26
N SER A 28 4.71 0.19 25.19
CA SER A 28 4.62 -0.71 24.04
C SER A 28 3.17 -0.86 23.59
N PHE A 29 2.98 -1.23 22.34
CA PHE A 29 1.67 -1.55 21.80
C PHE A 29 1.74 -2.74 20.84
N SER A 30 0.66 -3.47 20.76
CA SER A 30 0.44 -4.56 19.82
C SER A 30 -0.99 -4.52 19.29
N PHE A 31 -1.21 -5.15 18.13
CA PHE A 31 -2.55 -5.23 17.55
C PHE A 31 -3.11 -6.64 17.69
N GLU A 32 -4.41 -6.70 18.00
CA GLU A 32 -5.24 -7.90 17.85
C GLU A 32 -6.12 -7.69 16.61
N TYR A 33 -5.82 -8.38 15.53
CA TYR A 33 -6.39 -8.16 14.20
C TYR A 33 -6.66 -9.49 13.49
N ASP A 34 -7.44 -9.43 12.44
CA ASP A 34 -7.62 -10.54 11.51
C ASP A 34 -6.53 -10.47 10.42
N ASP A 35 -5.73 -11.53 10.31
CA ASP A 35 -4.60 -11.60 9.38
C ASP A 35 -5.03 -11.41 7.92
N GLU A 36 -6.18 -11.94 7.51
CA GLU A 36 -6.69 -11.80 6.15
C GLU A 36 -7.09 -10.35 5.86
N ASP A 37 -7.73 -9.69 6.81
CA ASP A 37 -8.09 -8.29 6.69
C ASP A 37 -6.84 -7.43 6.53
N PHE A 38 -5.86 -7.57 7.43
CA PHE A 38 -4.65 -6.73 7.39
C PHE A 38 -3.79 -6.97 6.14
N LYS A 39 -3.74 -8.20 5.62
CA LYS A 39 -3.05 -8.50 4.35
C LYS A 39 -3.74 -7.91 3.14
N ASN A 40 -5.07 -7.84 3.18
CA ASN A 40 -5.87 -7.35 2.06
C ASN A 40 -5.86 -5.82 1.94
N TYR A 41 -5.56 -5.13 3.03
CA TYR A 41 -5.43 -3.67 3.06
C TYR A 41 -3.96 -3.23 3.11
N ASN A 42 -3.67 -2.04 2.56
CA ASN A 42 -2.31 -1.50 2.54
C ASN A 42 -2.01 -0.76 3.85
N ILE A 43 -1.71 -1.51 4.89
CA ILE A 43 -1.30 -0.98 6.18
C ILE A 43 0.22 -0.82 6.16
N ILE A 44 0.70 0.38 6.48
CA ILE A 44 2.12 0.75 6.40
C ILE A 44 2.85 0.37 7.68
N VAL A 45 2.19 0.55 8.82
CA VAL A 45 2.79 0.18 10.09
C VAL A 45 3.07 -1.32 10.09
N ASP A 46 4.30 -1.71 10.43
CA ASP A 46 4.62 -3.12 10.59
C ASP A 46 3.94 -3.65 11.86
N TYR A 47 2.80 -4.30 11.65
CA TYR A 47 1.92 -4.78 12.72
C TYR A 47 2.34 -6.17 13.22
N ALA A 48 3.16 -6.89 12.47
CA ALA A 48 3.61 -8.24 12.82
C ALA A 48 4.90 -8.23 13.65
N GLN A 49 5.67 -7.14 13.61
CA GLN A 49 6.94 -7.05 14.30
C GLN A 49 6.77 -6.55 15.74
N GLU A 50 7.31 -7.28 16.70
CA GLU A 50 7.48 -6.78 18.06
C GLU A 50 8.48 -5.63 18.06
N ARG A 51 8.07 -4.51 18.61
CA ARG A 51 8.89 -3.30 18.73
C ARG A 51 9.43 -3.17 20.15
N PRO A 52 10.68 -2.70 20.30
CA PRO A 52 11.16 -2.35 21.63
C PRO A 52 10.24 -1.27 22.24
N PRO A 53 9.98 -1.34 23.55
CA PRO A 53 9.20 -0.31 24.22
C PRO A 53 9.80 1.08 24.05
N MET A 54 8.95 2.07 23.85
CA MET A 54 9.35 3.47 23.92
C MET A 54 9.68 3.82 25.35
N THR A 55 10.81 4.45 25.57
CA THR A 55 11.32 4.75 26.91
C THR A 55 10.32 5.57 27.73
N MET A 56 9.72 6.59 27.11
CA MET A 56 8.80 7.48 27.81
C MET A 56 7.90 8.24 26.82
N ILE A 57 6.64 8.46 27.24
CA ILE A 57 5.76 9.49 26.68
C ILE A 57 5.42 10.45 27.83
N ALA A 58 5.85 11.71 27.72
CA ALA A 58 5.60 12.69 28.77
C ALA A 58 4.09 12.98 28.93
N GLN A 59 3.70 13.51 30.07
CA GLN A 59 2.32 13.93 30.32
C GLN A 59 1.86 14.95 29.27
N GLY A 60 0.72 14.72 28.64
CA GLY A 60 0.15 15.56 27.60
C GLY A 60 0.77 15.39 26.22
N ASP A 61 1.86 14.63 26.10
CA ASP A 61 2.51 14.35 24.82
C ASP A 61 1.84 13.19 24.08
N LYS A 62 2.15 13.12 22.78
CA LYS A 62 1.75 12.00 21.91
C LYS A 62 2.88 11.58 21.00
N VAL A 63 2.83 10.32 20.59
CA VAL A 63 3.65 9.74 19.52
C VAL A 63 2.73 9.26 18.42
N SER A 64 3.01 9.65 17.17
CA SER A 64 2.19 9.30 16.02
C SER A 64 2.98 8.47 15.03
N PHE A 65 2.34 7.46 14.47
CA PHE A 65 2.88 6.56 13.45
C PHE A 65 1.99 6.62 12.23
N LEU A 66 2.56 6.69 11.04
CA LEU A 66 1.80 6.57 9.80
C LEU A 66 1.22 5.14 9.73
N PHE A 67 -0.09 5.04 9.85
CA PHE A 67 -0.79 3.76 9.82
C PHE A 67 -1.05 3.32 8.39
N ALA A 68 -1.62 4.19 7.57
CA ALA A 68 -1.96 3.91 6.19
C ALA A 68 -2.15 5.20 5.38
N VAL A 69 -2.25 5.05 4.06
CA VAL A 69 -2.69 6.13 3.17
C VAL A 69 -4.12 5.84 2.73
N GLY A 70 -5.02 6.82 2.91
CA GLY A 70 -6.45 6.61 2.80
C GLY A 70 -6.91 6.01 1.48
N PHE A 71 -6.44 6.51 0.34
CA PHE A 71 -6.85 5.96 -0.95
C PHE A 71 -6.42 4.49 -1.16
N GLN A 72 -5.40 4.01 -0.43
CA GLN A 72 -4.98 2.62 -0.42
C GLN A 72 -5.69 1.81 0.66
N LEU A 73 -5.96 2.44 1.81
CA LEU A 73 -6.65 1.81 2.94
C LEU A 73 -8.09 1.46 2.62
N PHE A 74 -8.79 2.34 1.88
CA PHE A 74 -10.20 2.15 1.54
C PHE A 74 -10.41 1.45 0.19
N THR A 75 -9.35 0.98 -0.45
CA THR A 75 -9.42 0.19 -1.70
C THR A 75 -8.69 -1.13 -1.47
N PRO A 76 -9.40 -2.20 -1.16
CA PRO A 76 -8.78 -3.50 -0.92
C PRO A 76 -8.07 -4.02 -2.18
N LYS A 77 -7.02 -4.81 -1.97
CA LYS A 77 -6.19 -5.37 -3.05
C LYS A 77 -6.93 -6.35 -3.94
N ASP A 78 -7.94 -7.02 -3.40
CA ASP A 78 -8.79 -7.98 -4.13
C ASP A 78 -9.84 -7.30 -5.02
N GLY A 79 -9.92 -5.96 -5.01
CA GLY A 79 -10.90 -5.21 -5.79
C GLY A 79 -12.34 -5.33 -5.27
N SER A 80 -12.57 -5.92 -4.12
CA SER A 80 -13.89 -5.98 -3.50
C SER A 80 -14.30 -4.58 -3.02
N ILE A 81 -15.30 -3.99 -3.67
CA ILE A 81 -15.74 -2.60 -3.43
C ILE A 81 -16.49 -2.46 -2.09
N SER A 82 -16.89 -3.55 -1.48
CA SER A 82 -17.92 -3.53 -0.43
C SER A 82 -17.42 -3.81 0.99
N ARG A 83 -16.17 -4.15 1.19
CA ARG A 83 -15.67 -4.51 2.50
C ARG A 83 -14.71 -3.46 3.02
N GLN A 84 -15.06 -2.80 4.09
CA GLN A 84 -14.16 -1.93 4.83
C GLN A 84 -13.31 -2.75 5.80
N LEU A 85 -12.12 -2.25 6.14
CA LEU A 85 -11.32 -2.84 7.21
C LEU A 85 -12.17 -2.88 8.49
N ARG A 86 -12.35 -4.09 9.02
CA ARG A 86 -13.12 -4.29 10.26
C ARG A 86 -12.44 -3.61 11.44
N PRO A 87 -13.20 -3.17 12.45
CA PRO A 87 -12.63 -2.70 13.70
C PRO A 87 -11.70 -3.76 14.29
N PHE A 88 -10.56 -3.33 14.78
CA PHE A 88 -9.56 -4.18 15.41
C PHE A 88 -9.16 -3.60 16.77
N LYS A 89 -8.32 -4.30 17.52
CA LYS A 89 -7.93 -3.85 18.84
C LYS A 89 -6.46 -3.52 18.91
N ALA A 90 -6.14 -2.49 19.70
CA ALA A 90 -4.76 -2.19 20.08
C ALA A 90 -4.62 -2.39 21.59
N LYS A 91 -3.71 -3.26 22.01
CA LYS A 91 -3.30 -3.42 23.38
C LYS A 91 -2.10 -2.54 23.64
N VAL A 92 -2.21 -1.64 24.60
CA VAL A 92 -1.13 -0.73 25.00
C VAL A 92 -0.69 -1.12 26.41
N CYS A 93 0.61 -1.24 26.62
CA CYS A 93 1.21 -1.54 27.91
C CYS A 93 2.15 -0.39 28.29
N TRP A 94 2.13 0.01 29.55
CA TRP A 94 3.00 1.05 30.08
C TRP A 94 3.23 0.87 31.58
N ARG A 95 4.18 1.64 32.11
CA ARG A 95 4.44 1.71 33.54
C ARG A 95 4.36 3.18 33.98
N ALA A 96 3.64 3.45 35.07
CA ALA A 96 3.64 4.77 35.69
C ALA A 96 4.97 5.02 36.43
N SER A 97 5.40 6.27 36.50
CA SER A 97 6.69 6.62 37.11
C SER A 97 6.79 6.29 38.61
N ASP A 98 5.68 6.28 39.30
CA ASP A 98 5.55 5.98 40.73
C ASP A 98 5.25 4.50 41.02
N CYS A 99 5.07 3.69 40.00
CA CYS A 99 4.69 2.28 40.12
C CYS A 99 5.68 1.38 39.36
N LYS A 100 6.05 0.26 40.01
CA LYS A 100 6.88 -0.77 39.37
C LYS A 100 6.06 -1.73 38.51
N GLN A 101 4.75 -1.76 38.69
CA GLN A 101 3.86 -2.66 38.00
C GLN A 101 3.52 -2.09 36.61
N GLN A 102 3.55 -2.97 35.62
CA GLN A 102 3.10 -2.65 34.28
C GLN A 102 1.57 -2.67 34.23
N THR A 103 1.00 -1.66 33.61
CA THR A 103 -0.43 -1.56 33.33
C THR A 103 -0.67 -1.87 31.84
N SER A 104 -1.80 -2.47 31.52
CA SER A 104 -2.19 -2.68 30.12
C SER A 104 -3.67 -2.39 29.93
N GLU A 105 -3.97 -1.78 28.79
CA GLU A 105 -5.35 -1.54 28.35
C GLU A 105 -5.51 -1.90 26.88
N THR A 106 -6.73 -2.26 26.50
CA THR A 106 -7.09 -2.62 25.13
C THR A 106 -8.14 -1.65 24.62
N TYR A 107 -7.85 -1.05 23.46
CA TYR A 107 -8.68 -0.07 22.80
C TYR A 107 -9.21 -0.64 21.47
N SER A 108 -10.50 -0.42 21.20
CA SER A 108 -11.08 -0.72 19.88
C SER A 108 -10.77 0.43 18.93
N LEU A 109 -10.23 0.10 17.79
CA LEU A 109 -9.86 1.03 16.72
C LEU A 109 -10.74 0.79 15.50
N ASP A 110 -11.34 1.85 14.97
CA ASP A 110 -12.18 1.83 13.78
C ASP A 110 -11.74 2.92 12.81
N VAL A 111 -11.43 2.53 11.60
CA VAL A 111 -11.04 3.48 10.52
C VAL A 111 -12.22 3.93 9.68
N SER A 112 -13.39 3.35 9.85
CA SER A 112 -14.57 3.60 9.01
C SER A 112 -15.03 5.07 9.05
N ALA A 113 -14.85 5.75 10.19
CA ALA A 113 -15.17 7.17 10.34
C ALA A 113 -14.35 8.10 9.43
N TYR A 114 -13.24 7.62 8.90
CA TYR A 114 -12.34 8.38 8.02
C TYR A 114 -12.60 8.10 6.53
N ALA A 115 -13.40 7.09 6.22
CA ALA A 115 -13.81 6.79 4.86
C ALA A 115 -14.68 7.94 4.32
N GLY A 116 -14.38 8.38 3.11
CA GLY A 116 -15.14 9.46 2.46
C GLY A 116 -14.74 10.87 2.87
N LEU A 117 -13.80 11.05 3.81
CA LEU A 117 -13.29 12.39 4.10
C LEU A 117 -12.55 12.98 2.89
N PRO A 118 -12.73 14.29 2.62
CA PRO A 118 -11.97 14.96 1.55
C PRO A 118 -10.46 14.74 1.72
N GLY A 119 -9.78 14.39 0.64
CA GLY A 119 -8.34 14.10 0.65
C GLY A 119 -7.96 12.68 1.03
N MET A 120 -8.77 11.94 1.79
CA MET A 120 -8.48 10.56 2.17
C MET A 120 -8.66 9.57 1.00
N MET A 121 -9.67 9.79 0.15
CA MET A 121 -9.98 8.90 -0.98
C MET A 121 -9.27 9.31 -2.28
N THR A 122 -8.67 10.49 -2.32
CA THR A 122 -8.07 11.02 -3.53
C THR A 122 -6.58 10.69 -3.59
N LYS A 123 -6.17 9.97 -4.62
CA LYS A 123 -4.75 9.73 -4.86
C LYS A 123 -4.02 11.05 -5.10
N PRO A 124 -2.93 11.34 -4.37
CA PRO A 124 -2.16 12.56 -4.56
C PRO A 124 -1.72 12.78 -6.01
N PRO A 125 -1.73 14.01 -6.53
CA PRO A 125 -1.38 14.29 -7.93
C PRO A 125 0.00 13.76 -8.34
N LEU A 126 1.00 13.86 -7.48
CA LEU A 126 2.35 13.35 -7.74
C LEU A 126 2.36 11.82 -7.94
N LEU A 127 1.57 11.08 -7.18
CA LEU A 127 1.46 9.64 -7.37
C LEU A 127 0.72 9.29 -8.67
N LYS A 128 -0.26 10.09 -9.10
CA LYS A 128 -0.89 9.91 -10.40
C LYS A 128 0.11 10.10 -11.54
N ILE A 129 0.92 11.16 -11.46
CA ILE A 129 1.99 11.42 -12.44
C ILE A 129 3.00 10.27 -12.47
N ALA A 130 3.43 9.78 -11.30
CA ALA A 130 4.35 8.65 -11.21
C ALA A 130 3.78 7.39 -11.86
N ASP A 131 2.51 7.07 -11.66
CA ASP A 131 1.87 5.93 -12.31
C ASP A 131 1.81 6.08 -13.83
N GLU A 132 1.47 7.27 -14.31
CA GLU A 132 1.43 7.53 -15.75
C GLU A 132 2.82 7.42 -16.40
N LEU A 133 3.86 7.90 -15.72
CA LEU A 133 5.25 7.71 -16.17
C LEU A 133 5.64 6.23 -16.20
N CYS A 134 5.26 5.46 -15.17
CA CYS A 134 5.49 4.02 -15.17
C CYS A 134 4.73 3.31 -16.31
N ALA A 135 3.51 3.72 -16.59
CA ALA A 135 2.71 3.17 -17.68
C ALA A 135 3.32 3.50 -19.05
N LEU A 136 3.81 4.74 -19.23
CA LEU A 136 4.51 5.16 -20.44
C LEU A 136 5.80 4.36 -20.64
N ASN A 137 6.62 4.20 -19.62
CA ASN A 137 7.84 3.40 -19.69
C ASN A 137 7.56 1.95 -20.09
N LYS A 138 6.51 1.32 -19.55
CA LYS A 138 6.10 -0.02 -19.95
C LYS A 138 5.69 -0.07 -21.43
N LYS A 139 4.95 0.92 -21.92
CA LYS A 139 4.54 1.01 -23.33
C LYS A 139 5.74 1.22 -24.26
N LEU A 140 6.71 2.03 -23.87
CA LEU A 140 7.92 2.25 -24.64
C LEU A 140 8.79 0.98 -24.70
N ALA A 141 8.96 0.30 -23.56
CA ALA A 141 9.69 -0.96 -23.51
C ALA A 141 9.04 -2.05 -24.39
N SER A 142 7.70 -2.14 -24.37
CA SER A 142 6.99 -3.10 -25.23
C SER A 142 7.11 -2.81 -26.71
N ARG A 143 7.23 -1.52 -27.11
CA ARG A 143 7.45 -1.13 -28.51
C ARG A 143 8.90 -1.34 -28.95
N ALA A 144 9.86 -1.16 -28.06
CA ALA A 144 11.28 -1.41 -28.35
C ALA A 144 11.58 -2.90 -28.54
N CYS A 145 10.78 -3.78 -27.97
CA CYS A 145 10.87 -5.24 -28.12
C CYS A 145 10.02 -5.80 -29.27
N ALA A 146 9.29 -4.97 -30.03
CA ALA A 146 8.63 -5.43 -31.25
C ALA A 146 9.73 -5.74 -32.29
N PRO A 147 9.84 -6.98 -32.79
CA PRO A 147 10.80 -7.28 -33.82
C PRO A 147 10.49 -6.41 -35.06
N LEU A 148 11.51 -5.81 -35.63
CA LEU A 148 11.48 -5.27 -36.97
C LEU A 148 11.15 -6.42 -37.91
N LEU A 149 9.88 -6.70 -38.14
CA LEU A 149 9.44 -7.63 -39.16
C LEU A 149 9.75 -6.96 -40.51
N ASP A 150 10.86 -7.43 -41.09
CA ASP A 150 11.16 -7.53 -42.48
C ASP A 150 10.49 -6.55 -43.44
N ALA A 151 11.15 -5.42 -43.63
CA ALA A 151 11.08 -4.65 -44.87
C ALA A 151 12.19 -5.14 -45.83
N THR A 152 12.18 -6.43 -46.18
CA THR A 152 13.02 -6.94 -47.28
C THR A 152 12.37 -8.18 -47.86
N THR A 153 11.51 -7.99 -48.82
CA THR A 153 11.41 -8.86 -50.02
C THR A 153 10.41 -8.25 -50.99
N THR A 154 10.86 -7.31 -51.76
CA THR A 154 10.30 -7.02 -53.08
C THR A 154 11.43 -6.58 -53.97
N GLU A 155 12.07 -7.52 -54.60
CA GLU A 155 12.62 -7.29 -55.95
C GLU A 155 13.18 -8.61 -56.49
N GLN A 156 12.83 -8.77 -57.77
CA GLN A 156 13.40 -9.71 -58.73
C GLN A 156 12.71 -11.09 -58.77
N GLY A 157 12.20 -11.48 -59.87
CA GLY A 157 12.49 -11.08 -61.24
C GLY A 157 11.67 -11.92 -62.17
N THR A 158 11.09 -11.24 -63.08
CA THR A 158 10.65 -11.75 -64.38
C THR A 158 11.76 -12.52 -65.08
N ARG A 159 11.61 -13.78 -65.32
CA ARG A 159 12.21 -14.43 -66.50
C ARG A 159 11.33 -15.55 -66.99
N SER A 160 10.83 -15.29 -68.15
CA SER A 160 10.16 -16.12 -69.10
C SER A 160 10.99 -17.32 -69.60
N VAL A 161 10.25 -18.28 -70.16
CA VAL A 161 10.65 -19.10 -71.31
C VAL A 161 11.29 -20.46 -70.93
N VAL A 162 10.75 -21.58 -71.29
CA VAL A 162 10.55 -22.28 -72.58
C VAL A 162 10.18 -23.72 -72.27
N LYS A 163 9.19 -24.18 -73.05
CA LYS A 163 8.88 -25.50 -73.49
C LYS A 163 9.92 -26.62 -73.32
N GLY A 164 9.48 -27.75 -72.96
CA GLY A 164 10.13 -29.03 -73.18
C GLY A 164 9.19 -30.17 -72.87
N SER A 165 8.63 -30.69 -73.91
CA SER A 165 7.79 -31.86 -74.03
C SER A 165 8.57 -33.17 -73.81
N SER A 166 7.81 -34.20 -73.58
CA SER A 166 8.02 -35.64 -73.86
C SER A 166 8.36 -36.47 -72.64
N GLU A 167 7.46 -37.34 -72.37
CA GLU A 167 7.37 -38.76 -72.75
C GLU A 167 7.93 -39.74 -71.73
N ASP A 168 7.04 -40.57 -71.35
CA ASP A 168 7.04 -42.05 -71.28
C ASP A 168 7.66 -42.76 -70.09
N CYS A 169 6.86 -43.73 -69.73
CA CYS A 169 7.14 -45.14 -69.28
C CYS A 169 7.75 -45.31 -67.87
N GLU A 170 7.18 -46.06 -67.08
CA GLU A 170 6.53 -47.35 -66.86
C GLU A 170 5.83 -47.38 -65.52
#